data_5db5ea2a9d037cbc713318aee755c8d9
#
_entry.id   5db5ea2a9d037cbc713318aee755c8d9
#
_cell.length_a   1.000
_cell.length_b   1.000
_cell.length_c   1.000
_cell.angle_alpha   90.00
_cell.angle_beta   90.00
_cell.angle_gamma   90.00
#
_symmetry.space_group_name_H-M   'P 1'
#
loop_
_entity.id
_entity.type
_entity.pdbx_description
1 polymer ?
#
loop_
_entity_poly.entity_id
_entity_poly.type
_entity_poly.pdbx_seq_one_letter_code
_entity_poly.pdbx_strand_id
1 'polypeptide(L)'
;MHNRRLRRQTALIRIATPVNIIILDDYQDAVRKLPCASVLEQLNAKVFTNTVKGIGQLSVRLRDAEILVLIRERTHFPKALLEKLPKLKLISQTGKVGQHLHIETCTRMGIAVAEGVGSPTAPAELTWALIMAAMRRLPQYIGNLKHGAWQQSGLKSASMPPNFGVGTVLKGKTLGIWGYGKIGQIVAGYGKAFGMHVTVWGSDSARQAAERDGFAPAPSCQEFFETCDVISLHLQLHDNTRGVVKLDALSRMKPTALLVNTSRAELIEENALVSALNRGRPGMAAVDVFESEPILQGHPLLRLENAVCTPHIGYVEQDSYERYFKAAFDNVVNFIDGSPTNIVNPEALRVLR
;
A
#
# COMPACT_ATOMS: atom_id res chain seq x y z
N MET A 1 21.26 -12.61 50.71
CA MET A 1 21.95 -12.15 49.50
C MET A 1 22.00 -13.30 48.53
N HIS A 2 21.01 -13.40 47.63
CA HIS A 2 20.98 -14.47 46.62
C HIS A 2 20.63 -13.86 45.27
N ASN A 3 21.65 -13.75 44.45
CA ASN A 3 21.61 -13.21 43.11
C ASN A 3 21.09 -14.31 42.18
N ARG A 4 19.79 -14.36 41.89
CA ARG A 4 19.21 -15.24 40.85
C ARG A 4 19.32 -14.57 39.50
N ARG A 5 20.36 -14.85 38.74
CA ARG A 5 20.47 -14.58 37.30
C ARG A 5 19.41 -15.40 36.57
N LEU A 6 18.41 -14.72 36.08
CA LEU A 6 17.49 -15.25 35.09
C LEU A 6 18.25 -15.48 33.76
N ARG A 7 18.75 -16.68 33.55
CA ARG A 7 19.15 -17.16 32.22
C ARG A 7 17.86 -17.41 31.45
N ARG A 8 17.50 -16.50 30.55
CA ARG A 8 16.58 -16.82 29.45
C ARG A 8 17.30 -17.86 28.60
N GLN A 9 16.88 -19.11 28.68
CA GLN A 9 17.24 -20.16 27.74
C GLN A 9 16.57 -19.81 26.43
N THR A 10 17.34 -19.32 25.47
CA THR A 10 16.97 -19.31 24.06
C THR A 10 16.96 -20.78 23.64
N ALA A 11 15.79 -21.33 23.45
CA ALA A 11 15.63 -22.69 22.91
C ALA A 11 16.24 -22.68 21.50
N LEU A 12 17.37 -23.36 21.32
CA LEU A 12 17.96 -23.63 20.03
C LEU A 12 16.97 -24.50 19.22
N ILE A 13 16.35 -23.94 18.22
CA ILE A 13 15.50 -24.67 17.28
C ILE A 13 16.43 -25.66 16.55
N ARG A 14 16.31 -26.95 16.86
CA ARG A 14 17.00 -28.01 16.12
C ARG A 14 16.29 -28.21 14.77
N ILE A 15 16.67 -27.45 13.75
CA ILE A 15 16.24 -27.70 12.38
C ILE A 15 17.06 -28.88 11.87
N ALA A 16 16.43 -30.05 11.73
CA ALA A 16 17.05 -31.30 11.29
C ALA A 16 17.52 -31.26 9.82
N THR A 17 17.00 -30.34 9.00
CA THR A 17 17.37 -30.13 7.60
C THR A 17 17.27 -28.63 7.27
N PRO A 18 18.23 -28.05 6.54
CA PRO A 18 18.14 -26.65 6.14
C PRO A 18 16.94 -26.45 5.19
N VAL A 19 15.96 -25.64 5.59
CA VAL A 19 14.80 -25.30 4.77
C VAL A 19 15.15 -24.09 3.90
N ASN A 20 14.86 -24.16 2.61
CA ASN A 20 15.15 -23.07 1.68
C ASN A 20 14.07 -21.97 1.77
N ILE A 21 14.39 -20.90 2.47
CA ILE A 21 13.51 -19.73 2.66
C ILE A 21 13.95 -18.61 1.73
N ILE A 22 12.99 -18.03 0.99
CA ILE A 22 13.25 -16.89 0.12
C ILE A 22 12.32 -15.74 0.50
N ILE A 23 12.92 -14.56 0.63
CA ILE A 23 12.21 -13.28 0.82
C ILE A 23 12.37 -12.48 -0.45
N LEU A 24 11.25 -12.01 -1.05
CA LEU A 24 11.26 -11.29 -2.32
C LEU A 24 11.08 -9.79 -2.12
N ASP A 25 11.65 -9.03 -3.07
CA ASP A 25 11.32 -7.61 -3.32
C ASP A 25 11.60 -6.67 -2.13
N ASP A 26 12.65 -6.94 -1.34
CA ASP A 26 13.09 -6.02 -0.28
C ASP A 26 13.85 -4.82 -0.90
N TYR A 27 13.11 -3.93 -1.57
CA TYR A 27 13.68 -2.78 -2.30
C TYR A 27 14.52 -1.84 -1.44
N GLN A 28 14.25 -1.79 -0.14
CA GLN A 28 14.95 -0.92 0.81
C GLN A 28 16.19 -1.59 1.43
N ASP A 29 16.42 -2.88 1.16
CA ASP A 29 17.43 -3.70 1.86
C ASP A 29 17.29 -3.55 3.40
N ALA A 30 16.06 -3.59 3.86
CA ALA A 30 15.69 -3.29 5.24
C ALA A 30 15.51 -4.54 6.09
N VAL A 31 15.05 -5.66 5.49
CA VAL A 31 14.60 -6.85 6.22
C VAL A 31 15.69 -7.37 7.17
N ARG A 32 16.93 -7.45 6.72
CA ARG A 32 18.06 -7.95 7.53
C ARG A 32 18.48 -7.02 8.66
N LYS A 33 18.02 -5.77 8.63
CA LYS A 33 18.34 -4.72 9.61
C LYS A 33 17.28 -4.59 10.71
N LEU A 34 16.17 -5.31 10.56
CA LEU A 34 15.09 -5.30 11.54
C LEU A 34 15.47 -6.10 12.79
N PRO A 35 15.08 -5.67 13.99
CA PRO A 35 15.28 -6.43 15.23
C PRO A 35 14.74 -7.87 15.16
N CYS A 36 13.59 -8.09 14.48
CA CYS A 36 13.02 -9.41 14.30
C CYS A 36 13.79 -10.32 13.34
N ALA A 37 14.74 -9.77 12.56
CA ALA A 37 15.52 -10.52 11.59
C ALA A 37 16.54 -11.50 12.20
N SER A 38 16.80 -11.42 13.49
CA SER A 38 17.70 -12.37 14.18
C SER A 38 17.30 -13.85 14.00
N VAL A 39 16.03 -14.10 13.77
CA VAL A 39 15.51 -15.45 13.45
C VAL A 39 16.00 -15.96 12.09
N LEU A 40 16.30 -15.06 11.13
CA LEU A 40 16.75 -15.42 9.79
C LEU A 40 18.16 -16.01 9.76
N GLU A 41 19.03 -15.62 10.71
CA GLU A 41 20.40 -16.17 10.84
C GLU A 41 20.36 -17.68 11.10
N GLN A 42 19.31 -18.14 11.80
CA GLN A 42 19.10 -19.56 12.10
C GLN A 42 18.41 -20.30 10.95
N LEU A 43 17.67 -19.59 10.10
CA LEU A 43 16.82 -20.18 9.05
C LEU A 43 17.45 -20.17 7.65
N ASN A 44 18.70 -19.70 7.48
CA ASN A 44 19.39 -19.63 6.18
C ASN A 44 18.54 -18.98 5.05
N ALA A 45 17.87 -17.87 5.35
CA ALA A 45 16.98 -17.21 4.43
C ALA A 45 17.75 -16.37 3.39
N LYS A 46 17.36 -16.48 2.12
CA LYS A 46 17.85 -15.65 1.02
C LYS A 46 16.93 -14.47 0.78
N VAL A 47 17.47 -13.26 0.83
CA VAL A 47 16.73 -12.01 0.59
C VAL A 47 17.09 -11.45 -0.79
N PHE A 48 16.07 -11.18 -1.61
CA PHE A 48 16.24 -10.49 -2.90
C PHE A 48 15.77 -9.04 -2.77
N THR A 49 16.67 -8.12 -3.11
CA THR A 49 16.43 -6.67 -3.07
C THR A 49 15.94 -6.11 -4.40
N ASN A 50 15.90 -6.95 -5.43
CA ASN A 50 15.43 -6.60 -6.78
C ASN A 50 14.24 -7.48 -7.19
N THR A 51 13.39 -6.94 -8.04
CA THR A 51 12.24 -7.66 -8.59
C THR A 51 12.52 -8.29 -9.94
N VAL A 52 11.80 -9.37 -10.25
CA VAL A 52 11.61 -9.91 -11.58
C VAL A 52 10.13 -10.22 -11.78
N LYS A 53 9.57 -9.92 -12.96
CA LYS A 53 8.13 -10.04 -13.23
C LYS A 53 7.77 -11.26 -14.09
N GLY A 54 8.66 -11.72 -14.94
CA GLY A 54 8.39 -12.82 -15.86
C GLY A 54 8.25 -14.16 -15.14
N ILE A 55 7.19 -14.94 -15.45
CA ILE A 55 6.96 -16.28 -14.87
C ILE A 55 8.21 -17.17 -15.01
N GLY A 56 8.89 -17.13 -16.17
CA GLY A 56 10.11 -17.89 -16.41
C GLY A 56 11.24 -17.48 -15.46
N GLN A 57 11.48 -16.18 -15.29
CA GLN A 57 12.52 -15.69 -14.38
C GLN A 57 12.18 -15.99 -12.91
N LEU A 58 10.93 -15.82 -12.51
CA LEU A 58 10.47 -16.16 -11.17
C LEU A 58 10.58 -17.65 -10.90
N SER A 59 10.19 -18.52 -11.84
CA SER A 59 10.29 -19.96 -11.66
C SER A 59 11.74 -20.45 -11.50
N VAL A 60 12.71 -19.84 -12.20
CA VAL A 60 14.14 -20.12 -12.01
C VAL A 60 14.61 -19.62 -10.65
N ARG A 61 14.26 -18.38 -10.27
CA ARG A 61 14.65 -17.78 -8.99
C ARG A 61 14.13 -18.58 -7.79
N LEU A 62 12.93 -19.14 -7.90
CA LEU A 62 12.19 -19.78 -6.82
C LEU A 62 12.17 -21.31 -6.88
N ARG A 63 12.85 -21.91 -7.85
CA ARG A 63 12.81 -23.38 -8.11
C ARG A 63 13.05 -24.24 -6.87
N ASP A 64 13.96 -23.79 -6.00
CA ASP A 64 14.35 -24.54 -4.81
C ASP A 64 13.71 -24.01 -3.52
N ALA A 65 12.82 -23.01 -3.61
CA ALA A 65 12.13 -22.44 -2.45
C ALA A 65 11.15 -23.45 -1.85
N GLU A 66 11.25 -23.67 -0.57
CA GLU A 66 10.27 -24.42 0.23
C GLU A 66 9.33 -23.48 0.99
N ILE A 67 9.85 -22.31 1.37
CA ILE A 67 9.08 -21.25 2.04
C ILE A 67 9.35 -19.91 1.34
N LEU A 68 8.29 -19.16 1.12
CA LEU A 68 8.36 -17.78 0.65
C LEU A 68 7.84 -16.83 1.72
N VAL A 69 8.54 -15.71 1.92
CA VAL A 69 8.03 -14.57 2.65
C VAL A 69 7.80 -13.43 1.65
N LEU A 70 6.54 -12.99 1.53
CA LEU A 70 6.15 -11.99 0.54
C LEU A 70 5.90 -10.64 1.22
N ILE A 71 6.45 -9.59 0.60
CA ILE A 71 6.23 -8.20 1.04
C ILE A 71 5.01 -7.65 0.32
N ARG A 72 3.87 -7.69 1.00
CA ARG A 72 2.58 -7.22 0.48
C ARG A 72 2.29 -7.86 -0.89
N GLU A 73 1.77 -7.10 -1.82
CA GLU A 73 1.34 -7.56 -3.16
C GLU A 73 2.41 -7.28 -4.24
N ARG A 74 3.72 -7.17 -3.87
CA ARG A 74 4.80 -6.80 -4.80
C ARG A 74 5.03 -7.80 -5.92
N THR A 75 4.77 -9.08 -5.67
CA THR A 75 4.88 -10.15 -6.67
C THR A 75 3.55 -10.90 -6.80
N HIS A 76 3.09 -11.10 -8.04
CA HIS A 76 1.93 -11.92 -8.35
C HIS A 76 2.30 -13.40 -8.51
N PHE A 77 1.50 -14.28 -7.91
CA PHE A 77 1.63 -15.73 -7.98
C PHE A 77 0.41 -16.36 -8.67
N PRO A 78 0.29 -16.24 -9.99
CA PRO A 78 -0.79 -16.88 -10.74
C PRO A 78 -0.58 -18.41 -10.77
N LYS A 79 -1.64 -19.15 -11.10
CA LYS A 79 -1.62 -20.61 -11.26
C LYS A 79 -0.38 -21.11 -12.03
N ALA A 80 -0.09 -20.50 -13.18
CA ALA A 80 1.02 -20.91 -14.05
C ALA A 80 2.42 -20.77 -13.42
N LEU A 81 2.61 -19.88 -12.44
CA LEU A 81 3.84 -19.77 -11.67
C LEU A 81 3.87 -20.82 -10.56
N LEU A 82 2.80 -20.95 -9.77
CA LEU A 82 2.71 -21.89 -8.65
C LEU A 82 2.99 -23.34 -9.10
N GLU A 83 2.44 -23.74 -10.25
CA GLU A 83 2.64 -25.08 -10.83
C GLU A 83 4.10 -25.38 -11.21
N LYS A 84 4.96 -24.34 -11.30
CA LYS A 84 6.41 -24.47 -11.54
C LYS A 84 7.26 -24.52 -10.26
N LEU A 85 6.63 -24.50 -9.08
CA LEU A 85 7.29 -24.46 -7.77
C LEU A 85 6.99 -25.73 -6.95
N PRO A 86 7.49 -26.91 -7.39
CA PRO A 86 7.09 -28.20 -6.79
C PRO A 86 7.57 -28.38 -5.34
N LYS A 87 8.58 -27.63 -4.90
CA LYS A 87 9.11 -27.71 -3.53
C LYS A 87 8.42 -26.77 -2.54
N LEU A 88 7.61 -25.83 -3.03
CA LEU A 88 7.02 -24.78 -2.22
C LEU A 88 5.93 -25.34 -1.28
N LYS A 89 6.09 -25.17 0.01
CA LYS A 89 5.21 -25.67 1.07
C LYS A 89 4.44 -24.58 1.80
N LEU A 90 5.06 -23.39 1.96
CA LEU A 90 4.48 -22.27 2.68
C LEU A 90 4.72 -20.96 1.94
N ILE A 91 3.69 -20.14 1.88
CA ILE A 91 3.80 -18.70 1.59
C ILE A 91 3.39 -17.95 2.85
N SER A 92 4.32 -17.22 3.47
CA SER A 92 4.03 -16.32 4.59
C SER A 92 3.95 -14.89 4.08
N GLN A 93 2.75 -14.31 4.18
CA GLN A 93 2.45 -12.98 3.68
C GLN A 93 2.63 -11.92 4.76
N THR A 94 3.32 -10.82 4.45
CA THR A 94 3.36 -9.65 5.33
C THR A 94 2.06 -8.84 5.19
N GLY A 95 1.13 -9.01 6.10
CA GLY A 95 -0.20 -8.42 6.06
C GLY A 95 -1.25 -9.39 5.50
N LYS A 96 -2.41 -8.85 5.13
CA LYS A 96 -3.53 -9.67 4.63
C LYS A 96 -3.25 -10.18 3.21
N VAL A 97 -3.77 -11.35 2.92
CA VAL A 97 -3.73 -11.94 1.59
C VAL A 97 -4.67 -11.18 0.66
N GLY A 98 -4.20 -10.88 -0.56
CA GLY A 98 -4.94 -10.21 -1.62
C GLY A 98 -5.05 -11.05 -2.89
N GLN A 99 -5.51 -10.43 -3.97
CA GLN A 99 -5.71 -11.11 -5.28
C GLN A 99 -4.41 -11.50 -6.01
N HIS A 100 -3.25 -11.12 -5.47
CA HIS A 100 -1.94 -11.47 -6.04
C HIS A 100 -1.58 -12.96 -5.87
N LEU A 101 -2.29 -13.71 -5.03
CA LEU A 101 -2.10 -15.15 -4.80
C LEU A 101 -3.33 -15.93 -5.30
N HIS A 102 -3.11 -16.93 -6.14
CA HIS A 102 -4.16 -17.85 -6.57
C HIS A 102 -4.35 -18.96 -5.52
N ILE A 103 -5.17 -18.67 -4.49
CA ILE A 103 -5.35 -19.50 -3.29
C ILE A 103 -5.84 -20.92 -3.62
N GLU A 104 -6.77 -21.07 -4.57
CA GLU A 104 -7.26 -22.38 -4.98
C GLU A 104 -6.15 -23.32 -5.47
N THR A 105 -5.20 -22.77 -6.25
CA THR A 105 -4.04 -23.54 -6.70
C THR A 105 -3.11 -23.86 -5.55
N CYS A 106 -2.86 -22.90 -4.64
CA CYS A 106 -2.07 -23.16 -3.43
C CYS A 106 -2.67 -24.33 -2.65
N THR A 107 -3.98 -24.30 -2.38
CA THR A 107 -4.68 -25.35 -1.64
C THR A 107 -4.58 -26.72 -2.33
N ARG A 108 -4.87 -26.76 -3.63
CA ARG A 108 -4.79 -28.01 -4.42
C ARG A 108 -3.38 -28.60 -4.41
N MET A 109 -2.34 -27.75 -4.42
CA MET A 109 -0.94 -28.16 -4.42
C MET A 109 -0.39 -28.39 -3.01
N GLY A 110 -1.19 -28.29 -1.95
CA GLY A 110 -0.73 -28.41 -0.58
C GLY A 110 0.27 -27.31 -0.17
N ILE A 111 0.16 -26.11 -0.76
CA ILE A 111 0.91 -24.92 -0.35
C ILE A 111 0.07 -24.18 0.68
N ALA A 112 0.51 -24.21 1.93
CA ALA A 112 -0.12 -23.42 2.99
C ALA A 112 0.14 -21.93 2.76
N VAL A 113 -0.87 -21.10 3.01
CA VAL A 113 -0.74 -19.64 2.93
C VAL A 113 -1.08 -19.06 4.30
N ALA A 114 -0.09 -18.44 4.92
CA ALA A 114 -0.25 -17.74 6.19
C ALA A 114 -0.33 -16.24 5.95
N GLU A 115 -1.29 -15.57 6.60
CA GLU A 115 -1.39 -14.12 6.54
C GLU A 115 -0.80 -13.45 7.78
N GLY A 116 -0.37 -12.21 7.59
CA GLY A 116 0.17 -11.37 8.65
C GLY A 116 -0.85 -10.34 9.14
N VAL A 117 -0.33 -9.38 9.86
CA VAL A 117 -1.08 -8.25 10.43
C VAL A 117 -0.93 -7.01 9.57
N GLY A 118 -1.81 -6.02 9.76
CA GLY A 118 -1.74 -4.72 9.11
C GLY A 118 -1.82 -3.58 10.13
N SER A 119 -1.28 -2.41 9.76
CA SER A 119 -1.48 -1.17 10.52
C SER A 119 -2.15 -0.13 9.62
N PRO A 120 -3.21 0.53 10.07
CA PRO A 120 -3.83 1.62 9.30
C PRO A 120 -3.09 2.95 9.45
N THR A 121 -2.19 3.08 10.43
CA THR A 121 -1.55 4.35 10.80
C THR A 121 -0.60 4.83 9.69
N ALA A 122 0.36 4.00 9.29
CA ALA A 122 1.35 4.38 8.30
C ALA A 122 0.74 4.84 6.96
N PRO A 123 -0.21 4.12 6.32
CA PRO A 123 -0.85 4.61 5.11
C PRO A 123 -1.71 5.87 5.35
N ALA A 124 -2.28 6.06 6.53
CA ALA A 124 -2.99 7.30 6.86
C ALA A 124 -2.04 8.49 6.97
N GLU A 125 -0.89 8.31 7.60
CA GLU A 125 0.15 9.35 7.71
C GLU A 125 0.75 9.69 6.35
N LEU A 126 1.03 8.70 5.49
CA LEU A 126 1.48 8.97 4.11
C LEU A 126 0.41 9.72 3.32
N THR A 127 -0.87 9.34 3.45
CA THR A 127 -1.97 10.07 2.81
C THR A 127 -1.95 11.53 3.22
N TRP A 128 -1.80 11.80 4.52
CA TRP A 128 -1.74 13.17 5.04
C TRP A 128 -0.50 13.92 4.58
N ALA A 129 0.66 13.27 4.57
CA ALA A 129 1.90 13.83 4.05
C ALA A 129 1.78 14.22 2.56
N LEU A 130 1.12 13.38 1.75
CA LEU A 130 0.85 13.67 0.33
C LEU A 130 -0.12 14.85 0.15
N ILE A 131 -1.18 14.95 0.97
CA ILE A 131 -2.07 16.11 0.99
C ILE A 131 -1.26 17.38 1.26
N MET A 132 -0.47 17.38 2.33
CA MET A 132 0.36 18.55 2.69
C MET A 132 1.41 18.86 1.63
N ALA A 133 2.07 17.86 1.09
CA ALA A 133 3.09 18.03 0.05
C ALA A 133 2.49 18.63 -1.23
N ALA A 134 1.34 18.13 -1.69
CA ALA A 134 0.66 18.64 -2.88
C ALA A 134 0.11 20.05 -2.65
N MET A 135 -0.62 20.29 -1.56
CA MET A 135 -1.23 21.59 -1.27
C MET A 135 -0.19 22.69 -1.02
N ARG A 136 1.00 22.35 -0.53
CA ARG A 136 2.10 23.29 -0.31
C ARG A 136 3.15 23.26 -1.42
N ARG A 137 2.96 22.49 -2.49
CA ARG A 137 3.89 22.39 -3.64
C ARG A 137 5.31 21.95 -3.25
N LEU A 138 5.44 21.14 -2.20
CA LEU A 138 6.76 20.79 -1.66
C LEU A 138 7.67 20.10 -2.67
N PRO A 139 7.21 19.10 -3.45
CA PRO A 139 8.08 18.43 -4.43
C PRO A 139 8.66 19.40 -5.47
N GLN A 140 7.82 20.31 -5.97
CA GLN A 140 8.22 21.30 -6.99
C GLN A 140 9.24 22.32 -6.42
N TYR A 141 8.96 22.89 -5.25
CA TYR A 141 9.87 23.83 -4.60
C TYR A 141 11.21 23.18 -4.22
N ILE A 142 11.18 21.94 -3.68
CA ILE A 142 12.40 21.19 -3.33
C ILE A 142 13.21 20.87 -4.58
N GLY A 143 12.56 20.39 -5.65
CA GLY A 143 13.22 20.09 -6.91
C GLY A 143 13.87 21.33 -7.52
N ASN A 144 13.12 22.43 -7.64
CA ASN A 144 13.60 23.68 -8.22
C ASN A 144 14.74 24.31 -7.41
N LEU A 145 14.64 24.27 -6.06
CA LEU A 145 15.71 24.77 -5.20
C LEU A 145 17.05 24.04 -5.42
N LYS A 146 17.01 22.71 -5.63
CA LYS A 146 18.22 21.92 -5.96
C LYS A 146 18.86 22.34 -7.29
N HIS A 147 18.10 22.97 -8.18
CA HIS A 147 18.57 23.52 -9.45
C HIS A 147 18.78 25.05 -9.39
N GLY A 148 18.86 25.66 -8.21
CA GLY A 148 19.17 27.07 -8.00
C GLY A 148 17.99 28.02 -8.19
N ALA A 149 16.77 27.54 -8.38
CA ALA A 149 15.61 28.40 -8.53
C ALA A 149 14.98 28.72 -7.15
N TRP A 150 15.05 30.00 -6.78
CA TRP A 150 14.55 30.51 -5.50
C TRP A 150 13.04 30.82 -5.58
N GLN A 151 12.22 30.20 -4.70
CA GLN A 151 10.77 30.42 -4.58
C GLN A 151 9.96 30.18 -5.89
N GLN A 152 10.42 29.29 -6.76
CA GLN A 152 9.71 28.90 -7.98
C GLN A 152 9.12 27.49 -7.84
N SER A 153 7.83 27.34 -8.13
CA SER A 153 7.12 26.06 -8.02
C SER A 153 6.83 25.38 -9.35
N GLY A 154 7.16 26.00 -10.49
CA GLY A 154 6.96 25.41 -11.83
C GLY A 154 7.32 26.38 -12.96
N LEU A 155 7.58 25.81 -14.14
CA LEU A 155 8.03 26.53 -15.32
C LEU A 155 6.88 26.95 -16.25
N LYS A 156 5.69 26.35 -16.13
CA LYS A 156 4.54 26.51 -17.05
C LYS A 156 3.29 27.03 -16.35
N SER A 157 3.43 27.99 -15.46
CA SER A 157 2.30 28.54 -14.70
C SER A 157 1.17 29.11 -15.56
N ALA A 158 1.42 29.52 -16.80
CA ALA A 158 0.42 30.12 -17.67
C ALA A 158 -0.68 29.15 -18.17
N SER A 159 -0.40 27.85 -18.22
CA SER A 159 -1.34 26.81 -18.64
C SER A 159 -1.98 26.03 -17.48
N MET A 160 -1.63 26.37 -16.25
CA MET A 160 -2.07 25.65 -15.06
C MET A 160 -3.27 26.34 -14.39
N PRO A 161 -4.03 25.62 -13.56
CA PRO A 161 -5.17 26.20 -12.86
C PRO A 161 -4.82 27.43 -12.03
N PRO A 162 -5.79 28.30 -11.73
CA PRO A 162 -5.58 29.43 -10.83
C PRO A 162 -4.88 28.99 -9.54
N ASN A 163 -3.93 29.78 -9.08
CA ASN A 163 -3.09 29.52 -7.89
C ASN A 163 -2.09 28.37 -8.00
N PHE A 164 -1.83 27.82 -9.20
CA PHE A 164 -0.86 26.75 -9.33
C PHE A 164 0.54 27.11 -8.82
N GLY A 165 0.96 28.38 -8.95
CA GLY A 165 2.28 28.86 -8.52
C GLY A 165 2.45 29.01 -7.00
N VAL A 166 1.38 29.04 -6.20
CA VAL A 166 1.40 29.23 -4.75
C VAL A 166 0.67 28.10 -4.04
N GLY A 167 1.16 27.76 -2.84
CA GLY A 167 0.50 26.77 -2.00
C GLY A 167 -0.82 27.29 -1.40
N THR A 168 -1.64 26.33 -0.96
CA THR A 168 -2.94 26.58 -0.35
C THR A 168 -2.97 26.03 1.08
N VAL A 169 -3.55 26.79 2.03
CA VAL A 169 -3.80 26.30 3.39
C VAL A 169 -5.03 25.38 3.43
N LEU A 170 -5.04 24.42 4.35
CA LEU A 170 -6.14 23.46 4.50
C LEU A 170 -7.29 23.98 5.36
N LYS A 171 -7.02 24.85 6.34
CA LYS A 171 -8.03 25.40 7.25
C LYS A 171 -9.19 26.03 6.47
N GLY A 172 -10.41 25.63 6.82
CA GLY A 172 -11.65 26.10 6.18
C GLY A 172 -11.92 25.46 4.79
N LYS A 173 -11.07 24.55 4.32
CA LYS A 173 -11.31 23.77 3.09
C LYS A 173 -12.12 22.52 3.39
N THR A 174 -12.75 21.93 2.37
CA THR A 174 -13.54 20.70 2.48
C THR A 174 -12.70 19.49 2.10
N LEU A 175 -12.59 18.53 3.04
CA LEU A 175 -11.99 17.22 2.83
C LEU A 175 -13.09 16.18 2.62
N GLY A 176 -13.13 15.57 1.44
CA GLY A 176 -13.95 14.42 1.11
C GLY A 176 -13.22 13.13 1.38
N ILE A 177 -13.81 12.24 2.17
CA ILE A 177 -13.32 10.89 2.44
C ILE A 177 -14.22 9.89 1.71
N TRP A 178 -13.68 9.20 0.70
CA TRP A 178 -14.43 8.12 0.07
C TRP A 178 -14.01 6.77 0.64
N GLY A 179 -14.87 6.18 1.46
CA GLY A 179 -14.59 4.97 2.23
C GLY A 179 -14.17 5.25 3.67
N TYR A 180 -15.08 4.95 4.62
CA TYR A 180 -14.91 5.27 6.04
C TYR A 180 -14.50 4.03 6.85
N GLY A 181 -13.46 3.32 6.37
CA GLY A 181 -12.78 2.25 7.08
C GLY A 181 -11.70 2.77 8.02
N LYS A 182 -10.87 1.87 8.56
CA LYS A 182 -9.82 2.21 9.55
C LYS A 182 -8.91 3.36 9.13
N ILE A 183 -8.48 3.40 7.85
CA ILE A 183 -7.60 4.47 7.33
C ILE A 183 -8.40 5.76 7.12
N GLY A 184 -9.58 5.67 6.49
CA GLY A 184 -10.43 6.85 6.25
C GLY A 184 -10.83 7.57 7.53
N GLN A 185 -11.11 6.84 8.62
CA GLN A 185 -11.39 7.41 9.95
C GLN A 185 -10.21 8.21 10.50
N ILE A 186 -8.99 7.68 10.40
CA ILE A 186 -7.79 8.38 10.87
C ILE A 186 -7.57 9.66 10.04
N VAL A 187 -7.67 9.59 8.71
CA VAL A 187 -7.47 10.74 7.82
C VAL A 187 -8.56 11.80 8.04
N ALA A 188 -9.81 11.39 8.29
CA ALA A 188 -10.90 12.32 8.68
C ALA A 188 -10.56 13.06 9.98
N GLY A 189 -9.99 12.35 10.97
CA GLY A 189 -9.50 12.93 12.21
C GLY A 189 -8.38 13.96 11.99
N TYR A 190 -7.44 13.69 11.08
CA TYR A 190 -6.40 14.66 10.70
C TYR A 190 -7.02 15.91 10.06
N GLY A 191 -7.96 15.73 9.12
CA GLY A 191 -8.68 16.85 8.51
C GLY A 191 -9.36 17.75 9.54
N LYS A 192 -10.05 17.16 10.50
CA LYS A 192 -10.68 17.89 11.62
C LYS A 192 -9.66 18.66 12.45
N ALA A 193 -8.51 18.04 12.79
CA ALA A 193 -7.44 18.67 13.55
C ALA A 193 -6.81 19.87 12.83
N PHE A 194 -6.78 19.83 11.47
CA PHE A 194 -6.31 20.94 10.64
C PHE A 194 -7.39 21.98 10.33
N GLY A 195 -8.57 21.86 10.94
CA GLY A 195 -9.66 22.82 10.78
C GLY A 195 -10.36 22.78 9.43
N MET A 196 -10.37 21.59 8.79
CA MET A 196 -11.13 21.34 7.57
C MET A 196 -12.59 20.98 7.89
N HIS A 197 -13.48 21.22 6.94
CA HIS A 197 -14.81 20.63 6.91
C HIS A 197 -14.69 19.22 6.31
N VAL A 198 -15.01 18.18 7.10
CA VAL A 198 -14.89 16.79 6.62
C VAL A 198 -16.25 16.28 6.20
N THR A 199 -16.35 15.75 4.99
CA THR A 199 -17.52 15.06 4.47
C THR A 199 -17.15 13.65 4.01
N VAL A 200 -18.08 12.69 4.18
CA VAL A 200 -17.83 11.28 3.89
C VAL A 200 -18.80 10.77 2.83
N TRP A 201 -18.24 10.09 1.83
CA TRP A 201 -19.00 9.34 0.83
C TRP A 201 -18.65 7.84 0.90
N GLY A 202 -19.64 7.00 0.57
CA GLY A 202 -19.47 5.54 0.57
C GLY A 202 -20.80 4.80 0.75
N SER A 203 -20.74 3.56 1.21
CA SER A 203 -21.93 2.78 1.55
C SER A 203 -22.77 3.46 2.65
N ASP A 204 -24.03 3.06 2.78
CA ASP A 204 -24.90 3.58 3.83
C ASP A 204 -24.30 3.36 5.23
N SER A 205 -23.71 2.19 5.45
CA SER A 205 -23.04 1.87 6.72
C SER A 205 -21.83 2.76 6.99
N ALA A 206 -21.06 3.11 5.96
CA ALA A 206 -19.92 4.02 6.07
C ALA A 206 -20.37 5.46 6.41
N ARG A 207 -21.43 5.95 5.74
CA ARG A 207 -22.02 7.28 6.00
C ARG A 207 -22.61 7.39 7.40
N GLN A 208 -23.36 6.36 7.84
CA GLN A 208 -23.89 6.31 9.21
C GLN A 208 -22.80 6.23 10.28
N ALA A 209 -21.69 5.51 10.01
CA ALA A 209 -20.55 5.49 10.92
C ALA A 209 -19.90 6.87 11.03
N ALA A 210 -19.70 7.56 9.91
CA ALA A 210 -19.17 8.92 9.88
C ALA A 210 -20.04 9.91 10.66
N GLU A 211 -21.36 9.83 10.51
CA GLU A 211 -22.32 10.67 11.23
C GLU A 211 -22.24 10.46 12.74
N ARG A 212 -22.14 9.20 13.20
CA ARG A 212 -21.93 8.89 14.63
C ARG A 212 -20.63 9.49 15.18
N ASP A 213 -19.57 9.58 14.35
CA ASP A 213 -18.28 10.17 14.72
C ASP A 213 -18.27 11.71 14.55
N GLY A 214 -19.41 12.32 14.17
CA GLY A 214 -19.60 13.76 14.04
C GLY A 214 -19.07 14.34 12.73
N PHE A 215 -19.03 13.54 11.67
CA PHE A 215 -18.72 13.98 10.30
C PHE A 215 -19.96 13.97 9.42
N ALA A 216 -20.09 14.96 8.54
CA ALA A 216 -21.26 15.07 7.67
C ALA A 216 -21.18 14.03 6.52
N PRO A 217 -22.23 13.23 6.28
CA PRO A 217 -22.30 12.44 5.06
C PRO A 217 -22.53 13.36 3.85
N ALA A 218 -21.88 13.06 2.72
CA ALA A 218 -22.16 13.76 1.47
C ALA A 218 -23.56 13.40 0.96
N PRO A 219 -24.36 14.39 0.50
CA PRO A 219 -25.72 14.13 0.04
C PRO A 219 -25.80 13.25 -1.21
N SER A 220 -24.82 13.40 -2.11
CA SER A 220 -24.70 12.62 -3.34
C SER A 220 -23.23 12.48 -3.78
N CYS A 221 -22.96 11.49 -4.63
CA CYS A 221 -21.66 11.34 -5.26
C CYS A 221 -21.30 12.58 -6.10
N GLN A 222 -22.27 13.15 -6.82
CA GLN A 222 -22.05 14.33 -7.62
C GLN A 222 -21.61 15.52 -6.76
N GLU A 223 -22.37 15.85 -5.72
CA GLU A 223 -22.06 16.96 -4.81
C GLU A 223 -20.73 16.75 -4.08
N PHE A 224 -20.41 15.50 -3.73
CA PHE A 224 -19.12 15.14 -3.15
C PHE A 224 -17.94 15.58 -4.05
N PHE A 225 -18.01 15.31 -5.36
CA PHE A 225 -16.96 15.73 -6.31
C PHE A 225 -16.98 17.24 -6.58
N GLU A 226 -18.14 17.87 -6.62
CA GLU A 226 -18.26 19.30 -6.94
C GLU A 226 -17.81 20.22 -5.79
N THR A 227 -18.00 19.79 -4.54
CA THR A 227 -17.83 20.68 -3.38
C THR A 227 -16.49 20.51 -2.66
N CYS A 228 -15.86 19.33 -2.72
CA CYS A 228 -14.61 19.08 -2.01
C CYS A 228 -13.41 19.80 -2.63
N ASP A 229 -12.54 20.31 -1.76
CA ASP A 229 -11.23 20.87 -2.14
C ASP A 229 -10.13 19.78 -2.16
N VAL A 230 -10.29 18.74 -1.36
CA VAL A 230 -9.47 17.54 -1.33
C VAL A 230 -10.38 16.33 -1.29
N ILE A 231 -10.18 15.36 -2.17
CA ILE A 231 -10.83 14.04 -2.11
C ILE A 231 -9.78 12.99 -1.88
N SER A 232 -9.97 12.14 -0.87
CA SER A 232 -9.08 11.02 -0.54
C SER A 232 -9.82 9.69 -0.63
N LEU A 233 -9.25 8.76 -1.41
CA LEU A 233 -9.83 7.44 -1.67
C LEU A 233 -9.32 6.41 -0.66
N HIS A 234 -10.25 5.72 0.04
CA HIS A 234 -9.96 4.70 1.06
C HIS A 234 -10.80 3.45 0.87
N LEU A 235 -11.10 3.10 -0.39
CA LEU A 235 -11.85 1.92 -0.77
C LEU A 235 -10.96 0.69 -0.92
N GLN A 236 -11.52 -0.48 -0.62
CA GLN A 236 -10.92 -1.75 -1.05
C GLN A 236 -11.22 -1.98 -2.52
N LEU A 237 -10.26 -2.57 -3.25
CA LEU A 237 -10.47 -2.97 -4.62
C LEU A 237 -11.18 -4.33 -4.67
N HIS A 238 -12.32 -4.36 -5.33
CA HIS A 238 -13.08 -5.55 -5.72
C HIS A 238 -13.92 -5.20 -6.96
N ASP A 239 -14.62 -6.15 -7.54
CA ASP A 239 -15.32 -5.96 -8.83
C ASP A 239 -16.27 -4.75 -8.82
N ASN A 240 -16.98 -4.51 -7.72
CA ASN A 240 -17.91 -3.39 -7.61
C ASN A 240 -17.24 -2.02 -7.38
N THR A 241 -15.96 -1.98 -7.03
CA THR A 241 -15.21 -0.74 -6.81
C THR A 241 -14.18 -0.45 -7.90
N ARG A 242 -13.91 -1.42 -8.77
CA ARG A 242 -13.05 -1.23 -9.94
C ARG A 242 -13.65 -0.19 -10.87
N GLY A 243 -12.86 0.85 -11.20
CA GLY A 243 -13.28 1.94 -12.07
C GLY A 243 -14.46 2.78 -11.53
N VAL A 244 -14.68 2.77 -10.21
CA VAL A 244 -15.79 3.51 -9.60
C VAL A 244 -15.63 5.03 -9.73
N VAL A 245 -14.39 5.51 -9.78
CA VAL A 245 -14.05 6.91 -10.03
C VAL A 245 -13.90 7.11 -11.54
N LYS A 246 -14.92 7.67 -12.17
CA LYS A 246 -14.98 7.88 -13.63
C LYS A 246 -14.45 9.26 -14.02
N LEU A 247 -14.10 9.40 -15.30
CA LEU A 247 -13.67 10.69 -15.86
C LEU A 247 -14.72 11.79 -15.68
N ASP A 248 -16.01 11.49 -15.79
CA ASP A 248 -17.08 12.45 -15.57
C ASP A 248 -17.05 12.99 -14.14
N ALA A 249 -16.92 12.13 -13.14
CA ALA A 249 -16.83 12.53 -11.75
C ALA A 249 -15.59 13.40 -11.48
N LEU A 250 -14.43 13.03 -12.00
CA LEU A 250 -13.20 13.84 -11.91
C LEU A 250 -13.36 15.21 -12.56
N SER A 251 -14.05 15.29 -13.69
CA SER A 251 -14.29 16.55 -14.42
C SER A 251 -15.19 17.52 -13.67
N ARG A 252 -15.95 17.05 -12.67
CA ARG A 252 -16.78 17.90 -11.77
C ARG A 252 -15.96 18.54 -10.66
N MET A 253 -14.78 18.01 -10.34
CA MET A 253 -13.94 18.59 -9.29
C MET A 253 -13.54 20.03 -9.62
N LYS A 254 -13.28 20.82 -8.59
CA LYS A 254 -12.78 22.20 -8.74
C LYS A 254 -11.41 22.19 -9.46
N PRO A 255 -11.10 23.22 -10.27
CA PRO A 255 -9.77 23.36 -10.89
C PRO A 255 -8.65 23.54 -9.86
N THR A 256 -8.98 23.88 -8.62
CA THR A 256 -8.02 23.99 -7.50
C THR A 256 -8.01 22.76 -6.59
N ALA A 257 -8.85 21.77 -6.85
CA ALA A 257 -8.98 20.59 -6.01
C ALA A 257 -7.84 19.59 -6.19
N LEU A 258 -7.61 18.80 -5.15
CA LEU A 258 -6.66 17.71 -5.09
C LEU A 258 -7.39 16.37 -4.99
N LEU A 259 -7.07 15.41 -5.86
CA LEU A 259 -7.43 14.01 -5.69
C LEU A 259 -6.25 13.25 -5.06
N VAL A 260 -6.51 12.45 -4.02
CA VAL A 260 -5.50 11.61 -3.37
C VAL A 260 -5.89 10.14 -3.47
N ASN A 261 -4.97 9.30 -3.97
CA ASN A 261 -5.18 7.86 -4.03
C ASN A 261 -3.96 7.10 -3.47
N THR A 262 -4.11 6.62 -2.25
CA THR A 262 -3.15 5.74 -1.56
C THR A 262 -3.72 4.34 -1.35
N SER A 263 -4.82 4.01 -2.06
CA SER A 263 -5.51 2.73 -1.97
C SER A 263 -5.10 1.78 -3.11
N ARG A 264 -5.74 1.91 -4.27
CA ARG A 264 -5.43 1.13 -5.48
C ARG A 264 -5.69 1.97 -6.72
N ALA A 265 -4.82 1.88 -7.72
CA ALA A 265 -4.95 2.64 -8.96
C ALA A 265 -6.25 2.31 -9.71
N GLU A 266 -6.62 1.04 -9.70
CA GLU A 266 -7.80 0.52 -10.42
C GLU A 266 -9.15 0.94 -9.82
N LEU A 267 -9.18 1.68 -8.72
CA LEU A 267 -10.39 2.39 -8.27
C LEU A 267 -10.80 3.50 -9.25
N ILE A 268 -9.83 4.01 -9.99
CA ILE A 268 -10.04 5.01 -11.02
C ILE A 268 -10.14 4.30 -12.38
N GLU A 269 -11.09 4.74 -13.19
CA GLU A 269 -11.26 4.26 -14.57
C GLU A 269 -9.96 4.46 -15.35
N GLU A 270 -9.61 3.48 -16.19
CA GLU A 270 -8.39 3.49 -16.99
C GLU A 270 -8.23 4.80 -17.77
N ASN A 271 -7.05 5.40 -17.72
CA ASN A 271 -6.70 6.68 -18.33
C ASN A 271 -7.51 7.91 -17.84
N ALA A 272 -8.49 7.74 -16.96
CA ALA A 272 -9.34 8.85 -16.53
C ALA A 272 -8.58 9.92 -15.77
N LEU A 273 -7.67 9.53 -14.85
CA LEU A 273 -6.91 10.48 -14.05
C LEU A 273 -5.99 11.35 -14.90
N VAL A 274 -5.22 10.74 -15.82
CA VAL A 274 -4.33 11.48 -16.74
C VAL A 274 -5.13 12.43 -17.63
N SER A 275 -6.27 11.96 -18.16
CA SER A 275 -7.15 12.79 -18.97
C SER A 275 -7.74 13.96 -18.22
N ALA A 276 -8.17 13.75 -16.98
CA ALA A 276 -8.73 14.77 -16.10
C ALA A 276 -7.70 15.84 -15.71
N LEU A 277 -6.48 15.42 -15.32
CA LEU A 277 -5.38 16.32 -14.97
C LEU A 277 -4.95 17.19 -16.16
N ASN A 278 -4.91 16.64 -17.39
CA ASN A 278 -4.63 17.39 -18.60
C ASN A 278 -5.73 18.42 -18.92
N ARG A 279 -6.98 18.18 -18.48
CA ARG A 279 -8.09 19.14 -18.60
C ARG A 279 -8.13 20.13 -17.43
N GLY A 280 -7.26 19.97 -16.44
CA GLY A 280 -7.18 20.84 -15.25
C GLY A 280 -8.31 20.64 -14.22
N ARG A 281 -9.01 19.49 -14.24
CA ARG A 281 -10.05 19.12 -13.25
C ARG A 281 -9.99 17.63 -12.92
N PRO A 282 -9.51 17.27 -11.68
CA PRO A 282 -8.97 18.16 -10.64
C PRO A 282 -7.70 18.89 -11.08
N GLY A 283 -7.39 19.99 -10.40
CA GLY A 283 -6.16 20.74 -10.67
C GLY A 283 -4.91 19.98 -10.30
N MET A 284 -4.99 19.03 -9.35
CA MET A 284 -3.86 18.23 -8.86
C MET A 284 -4.28 16.81 -8.50
N ALA A 285 -3.30 15.93 -8.53
CA ALA A 285 -3.40 14.60 -7.89
C ALA A 285 -2.17 14.27 -7.06
N ALA A 286 -2.35 13.43 -6.04
CA ALA A 286 -1.29 12.80 -5.28
C ALA A 286 -1.56 11.30 -5.20
N VAL A 287 -0.66 10.48 -5.73
CA VAL A 287 -0.88 9.04 -5.85
C VAL A 287 0.32 8.25 -5.32
N ASP A 288 0.02 7.16 -4.62
CA ASP A 288 1.03 6.21 -4.11
C ASP A 288 0.92 4.84 -4.82
N VAL A 289 -0.03 4.69 -5.76
CA VAL A 289 -0.36 3.41 -6.39
C VAL A 289 -0.52 3.56 -7.90
N PHE A 290 -0.16 2.49 -8.63
CA PHE A 290 -0.17 2.46 -10.09
C PHE A 290 -0.73 1.13 -10.62
N GLU A 291 -1.24 1.12 -11.83
CA GLU A 291 -1.84 -0.06 -12.48
C GLU A 291 -0.82 -1.18 -12.72
N SER A 292 0.45 -0.81 -12.88
CA SER A 292 1.56 -1.74 -13.01
C SER A 292 2.73 -1.29 -12.15
N GLU A 293 3.09 -2.09 -11.15
CA GLU A 293 4.18 -1.82 -10.21
C GLU A 293 5.29 -2.88 -10.33
N PRO A 294 6.59 -2.48 -10.24
CA PRO A 294 7.11 -1.12 -10.24
C PRO A 294 6.75 -0.34 -11.50
N ILE A 295 6.44 0.96 -11.31
CA ILE A 295 6.10 1.88 -12.40
C ILE A 295 7.28 2.09 -13.34
N LEU A 296 7.01 2.21 -14.64
CA LEU A 296 8.03 2.55 -15.63
C LEU A 296 8.25 4.07 -15.68
N GLN A 297 9.49 4.49 -15.94
CA GLN A 297 9.88 5.91 -16.04
C GLN A 297 9.09 6.70 -17.09
N GLY A 298 8.54 6.01 -18.11
CA GLY A 298 7.70 6.61 -19.15
C GLY A 298 6.25 6.86 -18.76
N HIS A 299 5.81 6.49 -17.56
CA HIS A 299 4.41 6.58 -17.16
C HIS A 299 3.90 8.04 -17.22
N PRO A 300 2.69 8.28 -17.80
CA PRO A 300 2.18 9.64 -18.03
C PRO A 300 2.12 10.50 -16.78
N LEU A 301 1.69 9.97 -15.63
CA LEU A 301 1.61 10.73 -14.37
C LEU A 301 2.95 11.30 -13.92
N LEU A 302 4.09 10.61 -14.20
CA LEU A 302 5.41 11.09 -13.84
C LEU A 302 5.87 12.32 -14.66
N ARG A 303 5.18 12.62 -15.76
CA ARG A 303 5.45 13.77 -16.64
C ARG A 303 4.58 14.98 -16.33
N LEU A 304 3.58 14.84 -15.46
CA LEU A 304 2.63 15.89 -15.11
C LEU A 304 3.15 16.66 -13.90
N GLU A 305 3.30 17.99 -14.06
CA GLU A 305 3.70 18.88 -12.95
C GLU A 305 2.66 18.98 -11.83
N ASN A 306 1.39 18.69 -12.15
CA ASN A 306 0.27 18.67 -11.22
C ASN A 306 -0.01 17.28 -10.62
N ALA A 307 0.91 16.34 -10.78
CA ALA A 307 0.86 15.03 -10.12
C ALA A 307 2.02 14.86 -9.14
N VAL A 308 1.71 14.50 -7.90
CA VAL A 308 2.69 14.09 -6.88
C VAL A 308 2.61 12.56 -6.79
N CYS A 309 3.72 11.88 -7.10
CA CYS A 309 3.78 10.43 -7.18
C CYS A 309 4.79 9.86 -6.19
N THR A 310 4.39 8.85 -5.41
CA THR A 310 5.28 8.07 -4.54
C THR A 310 5.19 6.59 -4.91
N PRO A 311 6.26 5.79 -4.72
CA PRO A 311 6.36 4.44 -5.25
C PRO A 311 5.78 3.37 -4.31
N HIS A 312 4.49 3.47 -3.99
CA HIS A 312 3.71 2.56 -3.15
C HIS A 312 4.36 2.33 -1.77
N ILE A 313 4.60 3.42 -1.05
CA ILE A 313 5.30 3.43 0.23
C ILE A 313 4.40 3.62 1.46
N GLY A 314 3.09 3.53 1.31
CA GLY A 314 2.13 3.73 2.41
C GLY A 314 2.35 2.85 3.63
N TYR A 315 3.02 1.71 3.47
CA TYR A 315 3.36 0.78 4.55
C TYR A 315 4.88 0.69 4.81
N VAL A 316 5.68 1.46 4.07
CA VAL A 316 7.15 1.41 4.12
C VAL A 316 7.65 2.35 5.21
N GLU A 317 7.57 1.90 6.45
CA GLU A 317 8.12 2.58 7.62
C GLU A 317 8.54 1.54 8.68
N GLN A 318 9.36 1.96 9.63
CA GLN A 318 10.10 1.06 10.52
C GLN A 318 9.20 0.18 11.39
N ASP A 319 8.20 0.77 12.06
CA ASP A 319 7.34 0.05 13.01
C ASP A 319 6.39 -0.93 12.28
N SER A 320 5.92 -0.55 11.08
CA SER A 320 5.13 -1.45 10.24
C SER A 320 5.99 -2.61 9.74
N TYR A 321 7.22 -2.35 9.29
CA TYR A 321 8.13 -3.39 8.84
C TYR A 321 8.44 -4.37 9.97
N GLU A 322 8.81 -3.88 11.15
CA GLU A 322 9.08 -4.74 12.31
C GLU A 322 7.86 -5.60 12.64
N ARG A 323 6.67 -5.02 12.71
CA ARG A 323 5.42 -5.73 13.00
C ARG A 323 5.07 -6.76 11.94
N TYR A 324 5.20 -6.40 10.66
CA TYR A 324 4.85 -7.25 9.53
C TYR A 324 5.79 -8.43 9.41
N PHE A 325 7.09 -8.18 9.48
CA PHE A 325 8.09 -9.22 9.37
C PHE A 325 8.14 -10.12 10.59
N LYS A 326 7.95 -9.56 11.79
CA LYS A 326 7.83 -10.37 12.99
C LYS A 326 6.69 -11.38 12.85
N ALA A 327 5.50 -10.96 12.48
CA ALA A 327 4.37 -11.86 12.27
C ALA A 327 4.64 -12.89 11.16
N ALA A 328 5.26 -12.47 10.05
CA ALA A 328 5.58 -13.37 8.95
C ALA A 328 6.64 -14.41 9.35
N PHE A 329 7.65 -14.03 10.13
CA PHE A 329 8.69 -14.96 10.62
C PHE A 329 8.14 -15.89 11.70
N ASP A 330 7.28 -15.42 12.59
CA ASP A 330 6.59 -16.26 13.57
C ASP A 330 5.77 -17.36 12.85
N ASN A 331 5.08 -17.02 11.75
CA ASN A 331 4.37 -18.00 10.92
C ASN A 331 5.33 -19.03 10.29
N VAL A 332 6.51 -18.61 9.83
CA VAL A 332 7.52 -19.50 9.26
C VAL A 332 8.03 -20.46 10.33
N VAL A 333 8.41 -19.97 11.51
CA VAL A 333 8.90 -20.80 12.62
C VAL A 333 7.84 -21.79 13.05
N ASN A 334 6.61 -21.33 13.29
CA ASN A 334 5.50 -22.21 13.69
C ASN A 334 5.20 -23.29 12.65
N PHE A 335 5.31 -22.98 11.36
CA PHE A 335 5.15 -23.97 10.30
C PHE A 335 6.24 -25.04 10.33
N ILE A 336 7.51 -24.63 10.51
CA ILE A 336 8.66 -25.55 10.61
C ILE A 336 8.52 -26.45 11.84
N ASP A 337 8.05 -25.92 12.97
CA ASP A 337 7.84 -26.64 14.21
C ASP A 337 6.57 -27.53 14.20
N GLY A 338 5.86 -27.60 13.07
CA GLY A 338 4.67 -28.45 12.91
C GLY A 338 3.41 -27.89 13.58
N SER A 339 3.42 -26.62 13.97
CA SER A 339 2.28 -25.93 14.62
C SER A 339 1.87 -24.68 13.81
N PRO A 340 1.48 -24.82 12.51
CA PRO A 340 1.20 -23.69 11.63
C PRO A 340 0.10 -22.77 12.17
N THR A 341 0.32 -21.47 12.07
CA THR A 341 -0.59 -20.43 12.54
C THR A 341 -1.02 -19.51 11.41
N ASN A 342 -2.16 -18.83 11.57
CA ASN A 342 -2.70 -17.83 10.65
C ASN A 342 -2.91 -18.33 9.21
N ILE A 343 -3.14 -19.62 9.01
CA ILE A 343 -3.34 -20.24 7.71
C ILE A 343 -4.74 -19.89 7.18
N VAL A 344 -4.79 -19.30 5.97
CA VAL A 344 -6.05 -18.93 5.32
C VAL A 344 -6.66 -20.04 4.47
N ASN A 345 -5.87 -21.09 4.15
CA ASN A 345 -6.30 -22.26 3.40
C ASN A 345 -5.91 -23.57 4.13
N PRO A 346 -6.50 -23.85 5.29
CA PRO A 346 -6.09 -24.98 6.15
C PRO A 346 -6.23 -26.36 5.48
N GLU A 347 -7.03 -26.48 4.44
CA GLU A 347 -7.16 -27.70 3.64
C GLU A 347 -5.84 -28.11 2.98
N ALA A 348 -4.98 -27.15 2.66
CA ALA A 348 -3.64 -27.39 2.08
C ALA A 348 -2.77 -28.28 2.99
N LEU A 349 -2.93 -28.17 4.30
CA LEU A 349 -2.16 -28.95 5.29
C LEU A 349 -2.50 -30.45 5.27
N ARG A 350 -3.61 -30.84 4.63
CA ARG A 350 -4.06 -32.23 4.52
C ARG A 350 -3.63 -32.91 3.23
N VAL A 351 -3.06 -32.16 2.29
CA VAL A 351 -2.57 -32.67 1.00
C VAL A 351 -1.25 -33.39 1.24
N LEU A 352 -1.23 -34.68 1.00
CA LEU A 352 0.01 -35.47 1.04
C LEU A 352 0.92 -35.06 -0.13
N ARG A 353 2.18 -34.79 0.15
CA ARG A 353 3.23 -34.44 -0.82
C ARG A 353 4.39 -35.41 -0.76
#